data_8b3707f6d0173c66e6e3e6d04a55c08f
#
_entry.id   8b3707f6d0173c66e6e3e6d04a55c08f
#
_cell.length_a   1.000
_cell.length_b   1.000
_cell.length_c   1.000
_cell.angle_alpha   90.00
_cell.angle_beta   90.00
_cell.angle_gamma   90.00
#
_symmetry.space_group_name_H-M   'P 1'
#
loop_
_entity.id
_entity.type
_entity.pdbx_description
1 polymer ?
#
loop_
_entity_poly.entity_id
_entity_poly.type
_entity_poly.pdbx_seq_one_letter_code
_entity_poly.pdbx_strand_id
1 'polypeptide(L)'
;MKFLLVFDFDHTIIDENSDTWIVKCTPERKLPNGLRNSYQPGHWTEYMGRVFVYLGDNGVKEDEMKRTMTTIPFTAGMIDLLGFIGENKELFDCIIVSDSNTVFIDWILKAADFHKVFDEVFTNPAAFSSTGYLTVQHFHAHHCAKCPKNLCKRKVLKEFLDKQLERGVSYTQIVYIGDGGNDLCPVMFLKKNDIAMPRQGYTLEKKISQLAQSLSPVQCSVLVWSSAIDIMSYLKLLLKE
;
A
#
# COMPACT_ATOMS: atom_id res chain seq x y z
N MET A 1 2.14 18.09 -18.85
CA MET A 1 3.06 17.06 -18.30
C MET A 1 2.37 16.45 -17.09
N LYS A 2 2.32 15.13 -16.96
CA LYS A 2 1.62 14.47 -15.86
C LYS A 2 2.46 13.31 -15.31
N PHE A 3 2.53 13.18 -13.99
CA PHE A 3 3.28 12.13 -13.29
C PHE A 3 2.30 11.19 -12.59
N LEU A 4 2.62 9.90 -12.54
CA LEU A 4 1.88 8.92 -11.75
C LEU A 4 2.67 8.58 -10.49
N LEU A 5 2.06 8.81 -9.34
CA LEU A 5 2.57 8.39 -8.04
C LEU A 5 1.85 7.12 -7.61
N VAL A 6 2.58 6.03 -7.37
CA VAL A 6 2.06 4.75 -6.92
C VAL A 6 2.58 4.46 -5.54
N PHE A 7 1.70 4.41 -4.56
CA PHE A 7 2.05 4.16 -3.16
C PHE A 7 1.64 2.76 -2.71
N ASP A 8 2.50 2.06 -2.01
CA ASP A 8 2.07 1.09 -1.03
C ASP A 8 1.48 1.80 0.19
N PHE A 9 0.83 1.07 1.10
CA PHE A 9 0.15 1.68 2.25
C PHE A 9 0.87 1.40 3.57
N ASP A 10 0.94 0.11 3.97
CA ASP A 10 1.58 -0.32 5.21
C ASP A 10 3.09 -0.07 5.16
N HIS A 11 3.67 0.46 6.23
CA HIS A 11 5.08 0.87 6.31
C HIS A 11 5.53 1.86 5.23
N THR A 12 4.60 2.43 4.47
CA THR A 12 4.86 3.43 3.43
C THR A 12 4.09 4.72 3.73
N ILE A 13 2.77 4.75 3.59
CA ILE A 13 1.93 5.91 3.98
C ILE A 13 1.81 5.96 5.50
N ILE A 14 1.46 4.84 6.12
CA ILE A 14 1.47 4.67 7.58
C ILE A 14 2.77 3.99 8.02
N ASP A 15 3.23 4.29 9.25
CA ASP A 15 4.52 3.82 9.77
C ASP A 15 4.45 2.41 10.38
N GLU A 16 3.26 1.81 10.35
CA GLU A 16 2.95 0.50 10.92
C GLU A 16 2.26 -0.39 9.88
N ASN A 17 1.98 -1.63 10.23
CA ASN A 17 1.16 -2.53 9.42
C ASN A 17 -0.28 -2.52 9.94
N SER A 18 -1.24 -2.18 9.08
CA SER A 18 -2.66 -2.03 9.43
C SER A 18 -3.29 -3.34 9.94
N ASP A 19 -2.93 -4.48 9.33
CA ASP A 19 -3.45 -5.80 9.70
C ASP A 19 -2.94 -6.28 11.08
N THR A 20 -1.74 -5.87 11.48
CA THR A 20 -1.22 -6.17 12.81
C THR A 20 -1.68 -5.14 13.84
N TRP A 21 -1.92 -3.90 13.43
CA TRP A 21 -2.40 -2.84 14.32
C TRP A 21 -3.80 -3.11 14.88
N ILE A 22 -4.69 -3.69 14.08
CA ILE A 22 -6.06 -4.04 14.51
C ILE A 22 -6.08 -5.03 15.68
N VAL A 23 -5.00 -5.80 15.88
CA VAL A 23 -4.87 -6.73 17.02
C VAL A 23 -4.95 -6.01 18.35
N LYS A 24 -4.69 -4.69 18.40
CA LYS A 24 -4.88 -3.86 19.61
C LYS A 24 -6.32 -3.82 20.11
N CYS A 25 -7.30 -4.17 19.26
CA CYS A 25 -8.71 -4.33 19.65
C CYS A 25 -8.99 -5.64 20.39
N THR A 26 -8.06 -6.59 20.43
CA THR A 26 -8.26 -7.84 21.17
C THR A 26 -8.19 -7.61 22.67
N PRO A 27 -8.86 -8.45 23.50
CA PRO A 27 -8.93 -8.25 24.97
C PRO A 27 -7.57 -8.07 25.64
N GLU A 28 -6.54 -8.78 25.20
CA GLU A 28 -5.18 -8.68 25.77
C GLU A 28 -4.20 -7.96 24.83
N ARG A 29 -4.70 -7.27 23.80
CA ARG A 29 -3.91 -6.68 22.72
C ARG A 29 -2.99 -7.66 22.00
N LYS A 30 -3.37 -8.94 22.01
CA LYS A 30 -2.66 -10.03 21.34
C LYS A 30 -3.63 -11.13 20.91
N LEU A 31 -3.28 -11.85 19.88
CA LEU A 31 -4.04 -13.01 19.38
C LEU A 31 -3.71 -14.26 20.22
N PRO A 32 -4.69 -15.16 20.43
CA PRO A 32 -4.44 -16.47 21.04
C PRO A 32 -3.40 -17.26 20.24
N ASN A 33 -2.64 -18.08 20.94
CA ASN A 33 -1.59 -18.89 20.30
C ASN A 33 -2.14 -19.80 19.18
N GLY A 34 -3.30 -20.42 19.38
CA GLY A 34 -3.92 -21.25 18.35
C GLY A 34 -4.23 -20.48 17.07
N LEU A 35 -4.73 -19.24 17.19
CA LEU A 35 -5.01 -18.39 16.04
C LEU A 35 -3.71 -17.93 15.36
N ARG A 36 -2.71 -17.45 16.14
CA ARG A 36 -1.39 -17.09 15.60
C ARG A 36 -0.75 -18.21 14.82
N ASN A 37 -0.78 -19.41 15.36
CA ASN A 37 -0.17 -20.60 14.76
C ASN A 37 -0.98 -21.14 13.56
N SER A 38 -2.18 -20.61 13.31
CA SER A 38 -3.00 -20.99 12.16
C SER A 38 -2.56 -20.34 10.85
N TYR A 39 -1.62 -19.38 10.90
CA TYR A 39 -1.08 -18.75 9.70
C TYR A 39 -0.36 -19.78 8.82
N GLN A 40 -0.63 -19.74 7.53
CA GLN A 40 0.07 -20.52 6.52
C GLN A 40 0.73 -19.57 5.51
N PRO A 41 2.01 -19.80 5.14
CA PRO A 41 2.69 -18.98 4.16
C PRO A 41 1.88 -18.80 2.87
N GLY A 42 1.76 -17.56 2.40
CA GLY A 42 0.99 -17.22 1.20
C GLY A 42 -0.53 -17.10 1.38
N HIS A 43 -1.05 -17.31 2.60
CA HIS A 43 -2.50 -17.26 2.93
C HIS A 43 -2.81 -16.16 3.95
N TRP A 44 -2.24 -14.96 3.75
CA TRP A 44 -2.41 -13.86 4.69
C TRP A 44 -3.86 -13.36 4.77
N THR A 45 -4.54 -13.25 3.65
CA THR A 45 -5.94 -12.77 3.61
C THR A 45 -6.87 -13.73 4.33
N GLU A 46 -6.71 -15.04 4.17
CA GLU A 46 -7.47 -16.05 4.88
C GLU A 46 -7.16 -16.04 6.39
N TYR A 47 -5.91 -15.78 6.74
CA TYR A 47 -5.51 -15.60 8.14
C TYR A 47 -6.19 -14.37 8.75
N MET A 48 -6.19 -13.24 8.07
CA MET A 48 -6.88 -12.01 8.52
C MET A 48 -8.39 -12.22 8.61
N GLY A 49 -8.99 -12.99 7.70
CA GLY A 49 -10.40 -13.39 7.82
C GLY A 49 -10.70 -14.09 9.16
N ARG A 50 -9.82 -15.00 9.62
CA ARG A 50 -9.96 -15.64 10.94
C ARG A 50 -9.73 -14.67 12.10
N VAL A 51 -8.81 -13.71 11.94
CA VAL A 51 -8.60 -12.65 12.94
C VAL A 51 -9.87 -11.79 13.07
N PHE A 52 -10.51 -11.43 11.98
CA PHE A 52 -11.76 -10.64 12.01
C PHE A 52 -12.92 -11.41 12.63
N VAL A 53 -13.04 -12.71 12.37
CA VAL A 53 -14.01 -13.58 13.07
C VAL A 53 -13.74 -13.56 14.57
N TYR A 54 -12.48 -13.75 14.98
CA TYR A 54 -12.10 -13.71 16.41
C TYR A 54 -12.45 -12.37 17.06
N LEU A 55 -12.23 -11.23 16.40
CA LEU A 55 -12.63 -9.91 16.91
C LEU A 55 -14.15 -9.84 17.09
N GLY A 56 -14.93 -10.29 16.11
CA GLY A 56 -16.39 -10.33 16.18
C GLY A 56 -16.91 -11.22 17.30
N ASP A 57 -16.33 -12.42 17.47
CA ASP A 57 -16.68 -13.36 18.55
C ASP A 57 -16.40 -12.78 19.96
N ASN A 58 -15.41 -11.90 20.08
CA ASN A 58 -15.12 -11.17 21.32
C ASN A 58 -15.89 -9.85 21.45
N GLY A 59 -16.88 -9.62 20.60
CA GLY A 59 -17.78 -8.47 20.69
C GLY A 59 -17.18 -7.12 20.27
N VAL A 60 -16.01 -7.13 19.62
CA VAL A 60 -15.38 -5.90 19.09
C VAL A 60 -16.24 -5.33 17.98
N LYS A 61 -16.68 -4.08 18.14
CA LYS A 61 -17.57 -3.39 17.21
C LYS A 61 -16.82 -2.55 16.18
N GLU A 62 -17.48 -2.23 15.08
CA GLU A 62 -16.96 -1.38 14.01
C GLU A 62 -16.39 -0.05 14.55
N ASP A 63 -17.10 0.64 15.43
CA ASP A 63 -16.65 1.91 16.02
C ASP A 63 -15.36 1.76 16.84
N GLU A 64 -15.18 0.63 17.51
CA GLU A 64 -13.96 0.34 18.26
C GLU A 64 -12.78 0.07 17.31
N MET A 65 -13.02 -0.75 16.30
CA MET A 65 -12.02 -0.98 15.25
C MET A 65 -11.62 0.33 14.58
N LYS A 66 -12.58 1.16 14.19
CA LYS A 66 -12.36 2.46 13.56
C LYS A 66 -11.54 3.39 14.45
N ARG A 67 -11.91 3.54 15.74
CA ARG A 67 -11.12 4.34 16.68
C ARG A 67 -9.69 3.87 16.79
N THR A 68 -9.46 2.55 16.84
CA THR A 68 -8.11 1.99 16.91
C THR A 68 -7.34 2.26 15.62
N MET A 69 -7.93 2.01 14.46
CA MET A 69 -7.26 2.19 13.16
C MET A 69 -6.90 3.65 12.90
N THR A 70 -7.72 4.60 13.31
CA THR A 70 -7.45 6.04 13.12
C THR A 70 -6.35 6.59 14.04
N THR A 71 -5.85 5.80 14.99
CA THR A 71 -4.67 6.17 15.79
C THR A 71 -3.34 5.71 15.20
N ILE A 72 -3.37 4.98 14.10
CA ILE A 72 -2.15 4.48 13.46
C ILE A 72 -1.31 5.67 12.96
N PRO A 73 0.00 5.71 13.26
CA PRO A 73 0.83 6.85 12.88
C PRO A 73 1.12 6.86 11.37
N PHE A 74 1.10 8.04 10.77
CA PHE A 74 1.66 8.25 9.44
C PHE A 74 3.20 8.20 9.50
N THR A 75 3.81 7.76 8.41
CA THR A 75 5.27 7.83 8.25
C THR A 75 5.76 9.28 8.38
N ALA A 76 6.94 9.47 8.94
CA ALA A 76 7.51 10.80 9.16
C ALA A 76 7.52 11.64 7.87
N GLY A 77 6.95 12.85 7.92
CA GLY A 77 6.84 13.77 6.79
C GLY A 77 5.72 13.42 5.78
N MET A 78 4.96 12.33 6.00
CA MET A 78 3.93 11.90 5.03
C MET A 78 2.77 12.90 4.97
N ILE A 79 2.38 13.49 6.08
CA ILE A 79 1.33 14.52 6.13
C ILE A 79 1.70 15.71 5.23
N ASP A 80 2.95 16.18 5.31
CA ASP A 80 3.45 17.29 4.48
C ASP A 80 3.50 16.90 3.00
N LEU A 81 3.95 15.67 2.70
CA LEU A 81 3.99 15.15 1.33
C LEU A 81 2.58 15.07 0.73
N LEU A 82 1.61 14.49 1.45
CA LEU A 82 0.24 14.37 0.95
C LEU A 82 -0.42 15.74 0.78
N GLY A 83 -0.15 16.70 1.66
CA GLY A 83 -0.56 18.09 1.50
C GLY A 83 0.01 18.70 0.21
N PHE A 84 1.32 18.56 0.00
CA PHE A 84 1.98 19.04 -1.21
C PHE A 84 1.41 18.40 -2.49
N ILE A 85 1.16 17.08 -2.50
CA ILE A 85 0.53 16.41 -3.65
C ILE A 85 -0.89 16.96 -3.88
N GLY A 86 -1.67 17.16 -2.81
CA GLY A 86 -3.01 17.70 -2.86
C GLY A 86 -3.08 19.11 -3.47
N GLU A 87 -2.08 19.94 -3.20
CA GLU A 87 -1.93 21.30 -3.76
C GLU A 87 -1.48 21.30 -5.24
N ASN A 88 -0.96 20.18 -5.76
CA ASN A 88 -0.43 20.04 -7.12
C ASN A 88 -1.10 18.90 -7.91
N LYS A 89 -2.39 18.66 -7.68
CA LYS A 89 -3.17 17.58 -8.30
C LYS A 89 -3.25 17.65 -9.84
N GLU A 90 -3.09 18.81 -10.42
CA GLU A 90 -3.05 18.97 -11.88
C GLU A 90 -1.83 18.30 -12.52
N LEU A 91 -0.76 18.09 -11.75
CA LEU A 91 0.49 17.47 -12.20
C LEU A 91 0.63 16.00 -11.76
N PHE A 92 -0.05 15.62 -10.67
CA PHE A 92 0.09 14.31 -10.07
C PHE A 92 -1.24 13.54 -10.06
N ASP A 93 -1.28 12.41 -10.77
CA ASP A 93 -2.24 11.34 -10.45
C ASP A 93 -1.61 10.44 -9.37
N CYS A 94 -2.40 10.06 -8.39
CA CYS A 94 -1.90 9.36 -7.22
C CYS A 94 -2.79 8.16 -6.92
N ILE A 95 -2.20 6.96 -6.87
CA ILE A 95 -2.92 5.72 -6.56
C ILE A 95 -2.28 4.97 -5.41
N ILE A 96 -3.09 4.21 -4.69
CA ILE A 96 -2.63 3.23 -3.70
C ILE A 96 -2.79 1.83 -4.28
N VAL A 97 -1.75 1.00 -4.13
CA VAL A 97 -1.79 -0.43 -4.45
C VAL A 97 -1.25 -1.20 -3.24
N SER A 98 -2.14 -1.79 -2.44
CA SER A 98 -1.80 -2.32 -1.12
C SER A 98 -2.46 -3.67 -0.82
N ASP A 99 -1.76 -4.49 -0.03
CA ASP A 99 -2.28 -5.74 0.54
C ASP A 99 -3.17 -5.52 1.79
N SER A 100 -3.35 -4.29 2.26
CA SER A 100 -4.31 -3.92 3.30
C SER A 100 -5.75 -4.17 2.83
N ASN A 101 -6.72 -3.41 3.28
CA ASN A 101 -8.11 -3.57 2.84
C ASN A 101 -8.85 -2.22 2.72
N THR A 102 -9.96 -2.24 2.00
CA THR A 102 -10.74 -1.04 1.68
C THR A 102 -11.24 -0.30 2.93
N VAL A 103 -11.61 -1.02 3.98
CA VAL A 103 -12.17 -0.43 5.21
C VAL A 103 -11.09 0.32 5.99
N PHE A 104 -9.92 -0.29 6.19
CA PHE A 104 -8.84 0.33 6.96
C PHE A 104 -8.27 1.55 6.26
N ILE A 105 -7.98 1.44 4.97
CA ILE A 105 -7.45 2.57 4.20
C ILE A 105 -8.43 3.74 4.19
N ASP A 106 -9.71 3.48 3.96
CA ASP A 106 -10.75 4.51 3.95
C ASP A 106 -10.86 5.25 5.30
N TRP A 107 -10.89 4.51 6.41
CA TRP A 107 -10.97 5.12 7.73
C TRP A 107 -9.76 6.00 8.05
N ILE A 108 -8.56 5.50 7.79
CA ILE A 108 -7.31 6.20 8.09
C ILE A 108 -7.19 7.48 7.25
N LEU A 109 -7.42 7.37 5.94
CA LEU A 109 -7.31 8.52 5.04
C LEU A 109 -8.41 9.56 5.28
N LYS A 110 -9.64 9.16 5.56
CA LYS A 110 -10.75 10.08 5.91
C LYS A 110 -10.52 10.80 7.22
N ALA A 111 -10.01 10.10 8.24
CA ALA A 111 -9.73 10.70 9.53
C ALA A 111 -8.67 11.81 9.45
N ALA A 112 -7.75 11.71 8.48
CA ALA A 112 -6.70 12.70 8.23
C ALA A 112 -7.03 13.68 7.08
N ASP A 113 -8.21 13.59 6.47
CA ASP A 113 -8.69 14.38 5.31
C ASP A 113 -7.81 14.24 4.05
N PHE A 114 -7.15 13.09 3.87
CA PHE A 114 -6.32 12.80 2.69
C PHE A 114 -6.97 11.85 1.67
N HIS A 115 -8.22 11.42 1.88
CA HIS A 115 -8.90 10.51 0.97
C HIS A 115 -9.04 11.06 -0.46
N LYS A 116 -9.07 12.40 -0.64
CA LYS A 116 -9.17 13.06 -1.95
C LYS A 116 -7.84 13.21 -2.68
N VAL A 117 -6.73 12.93 -2.03
CA VAL A 117 -5.39 12.98 -2.65
C VAL A 117 -5.22 11.83 -3.64
N PHE A 118 -5.84 10.70 -3.35
CA PHE A 118 -5.72 9.48 -4.16
C PHE A 118 -6.88 9.37 -5.15
N ASP A 119 -6.55 9.18 -6.42
CA ASP A 119 -7.52 9.04 -7.51
C ASP A 119 -8.18 7.66 -7.51
N GLU A 120 -7.40 6.62 -7.24
CA GLU A 120 -7.90 5.24 -7.09
C GLU A 120 -7.13 4.50 -5.97
N VAL A 121 -7.82 3.57 -5.29
CA VAL A 121 -7.25 2.69 -4.26
C VAL A 121 -7.51 1.25 -4.65
N PHE A 122 -6.45 0.49 -4.89
CA PHE A 122 -6.46 -0.91 -5.25
C PHE A 122 -5.99 -1.74 -4.06
N THR A 123 -6.90 -2.42 -3.41
CA THR A 123 -6.64 -3.20 -2.20
C THR A 123 -7.70 -4.28 -2.00
N ASN A 124 -7.49 -5.18 -1.07
CA ASN A 124 -8.43 -6.25 -0.76
C ASN A 124 -9.82 -5.69 -0.38
N PRO A 125 -10.90 -6.09 -1.05
CA PRO A 125 -12.24 -5.69 -0.66
C PRO A 125 -12.57 -6.19 0.75
N ALA A 126 -13.08 -5.29 1.59
CA ALA A 126 -13.57 -5.63 2.92
C ALA A 126 -14.90 -4.94 3.19
N ALA A 127 -15.74 -5.57 4.00
CA ALA A 127 -17.05 -5.04 4.37
C ALA A 127 -17.52 -5.66 5.69
N PHE A 128 -18.38 -4.95 6.42
CA PHE A 128 -19.10 -5.53 7.56
C PHE A 128 -20.32 -6.32 7.08
N SER A 129 -20.49 -7.51 7.63
CA SER A 129 -21.69 -8.32 7.43
C SER A 129 -22.89 -7.71 8.19
N SER A 130 -24.11 -8.19 7.88
CA SER A 130 -25.32 -7.82 8.63
C SER A 130 -25.25 -8.18 10.13
N THR A 131 -24.38 -9.11 10.49
CA THR A 131 -24.13 -9.53 11.87
C THR A 131 -22.99 -8.77 12.55
N GLY A 132 -22.37 -7.78 11.87
CA GLY A 132 -21.33 -6.91 12.41
C GLY A 132 -19.90 -7.49 12.35
N TYR A 133 -19.69 -8.57 11.62
CA TYR A 133 -18.35 -9.13 11.42
C TYR A 133 -17.67 -8.47 10.20
N LEU A 134 -16.42 -8.04 10.36
CA LEU A 134 -15.61 -7.61 9.23
C LEU A 134 -15.19 -8.83 8.40
N THR A 135 -15.33 -8.73 7.09
CA THR A 135 -14.90 -9.75 6.13
C THR A 135 -13.93 -9.14 5.13
N VAL A 136 -13.02 -9.93 4.59
CA VAL A 136 -12.03 -9.52 3.59
C VAL A 136 -11.92 -10.57 2.50
N GLN A 137 -11.68 -10.12 1.27
CA GLN A 137 -11.56 -10.98 0.09
C GLN A 137 -10.28 -10.65 -0.67
N HIS A 138 -9.81 -11.58 -1.52
CA HIS A 138 -8.74 -11.29 -2.47
C HIS A 138 -9.18 -10.19 -3.44
N PHE A 139 -8.26 -9.31 -3.80
CA PHE A 139 -8.55 -8.26 -4.78
C PHE A 139 -8.84 -8.85 -6.16
N HIS A 140 -8.01 -9.79 -6.62
CA HIS A 140 -8.20 -10.50 -7.89
C HIS A 140 -7.50 -11.85 -7.92
N ALA A 141 -7.93 -12.73 -8.82
CA ALA A 141 -7.19 -13.93 -9.18
C ALA A 141 -6.05 -13.60 -10.15
N HIS A 142 -4.88 -14.21 -9.95
CA HIS A 142 -3.74 -14.09 -10.85
C HIS A 142 -2.83 -15.32 -10.79
N HIS A 143 -1.92 -15.46 -11.76
CA HIS A 143 -0.97 -16.57 -11.87
C HIS A 143 0.50 -16.15 -11.65
N CYS A 144 0.75 -14.96 -11.08
CA CYS A 144 2.11 -14.49 -10.80
C CYS A 144 2.71 -15.28 -9.63
N ALA A 145 3.72 -16.09 -9.89
CA ALA A 145 4.41 -16.88 -8.87
C ALA A 145 5.25 -16.05 -7.87
N LYS A 146 5.48 -14.76 -8.17
CA LYS A 146 6.28 -13.85 -7.35
C LYS A 146 5.46 -13.04 -6.36
N CYS A 147 4.11 -13.06 -6.48
CA CYS A 147 3.20 -12.24 -5.69
C CYS A 147 2.38 -13.09 -4.73
N PRO A 148 1.90 -12.50 -3.61
CA PRO A 148 0.88 -13.13 -2.76
C PRO A 148 -0.38 -13.43 -3.56
N LYS A 149 -1.16 -14.41 -3.12
CA LYS A 149 -2.35 -14.89 -3.86
C LYS A 149 -3.45 -13.87 -4.04
N ASN A 150 -3.55 -12.92 -3.13
CA ASN A 150 -4.63 -11.93 -3.07
C ASN A 150 -4.47 -10.80 -4.08
N LEU A 151 -3.24 -10.43 -4.42
CA LEU A 151 -2.96 -9.23 -5.21
C LEU A 151 -1.62 -9.36 -5.94
N CYS A 152 -1.62 -9.13 -7.26
CA CYS A 152 -0.40 -8.87 -8.01
C CYS A 152 -0.33 -7.38 -8.36
N LYS A 153 0.46 -6.61 -7.62
CA LYS A 153 0.60 -5.15 -7.78
C LYS A 153 1.06 -4.75 -9.20
N ARG A 154 1.90 -5.57 -9.86
CA ARG A 154 2.27 -5.36 -11.27
C ARG A 154 1.07 -5.45 -12.21
N LYS A 155 0.20 -6.46 -12.02
CA LYS A 155 -1.00 -6.63 -12.84
C LYS A 155 -1.93 -5.42 -12.68
N VAL A 156 -2.14 -4.97 -11.43
CA VAL A 156 -2.94 -3.76 -11.14
C VAL A 156 -2.37 -2.53 -11.84
N LEU A 157 -1.06 -2.28 -11.68
CA LEU A 157 -0.42 -1.13 -12.29
C LEU A 157 -0.54 -1.17 -13.83
N LYS A 158 -0.32 -2.34 -14.44
CA LYS A 158 -0.46 -2.51 -15.89
C LYS A 158 -1.88 -2.20 -16.36
N GLU A 159 -2.89 -2.81 -15.72
CA GLU A 159 -4.30 -2.61 -16.07
C GLU A 159 -4.74 -1.15 -15.88
N PHE A 160 -4.24 -0.48 -14.83
CA PHE A 160 -4.47 0.95 -14.63
C PHE A 160 -3.87 1.79 -15.77
N LEU A 161 -2.61 1.53 -16.14
CA LEU A 161 -1.95 2.27 -17.22
C LEU A 161 -2.63 2.04 -18.59
N ASP A 162 -3.02 0.80 -18.90
CA ASP A 162 -3.76 0.47 -20.12
C ASP A 162 -5.08 1.26 -20.18
N LYS A 163 -5.85 1.29 -19.08
CA LYS A 163 -7.10 2.05 -18.96
C LYS A 163 -6.90 3.56 -19.09
N GLN A 164 -5.81 4.12 -18.53
CA GLN A 164 -5.50 5.54 -18.70
C GLN A 164 -5.12 5.86 -20.15
N LEU A 165 -4.37 4.99 -20.81
CA LEU A 165 -4.00 5.17 -22.22
C LEU A 165 -5.26 5.16 -23.12
N GLU A 166 -6.23 4.28 -22.87
CA GLU A 166 -7.53 4.26 -23.57
C GLU A 166 -8.30 5.58 -23.41
N ARG A 167 -8.09 6.29 -22.28
CA ARG A 167 -8.68 7.61 -22.01
C ARG A 167 -7.85 8.78 -22.57
N GLY A 168 -6.76 8.47 -23.29
CA GLY A 168 -5.85 9.46 -23.83
C GLY A 168 -4.88 10.07 -22.80
N VAL A 169 -4.77 9.47 -21.62
CA VAL A 169 -3.84 9.92 -20.57
C VAL A 169 -2.55 9.10 -20.64
N SER A 170 -1.42 9.80 -20.71
CA SER A 170 -0.08 9.21 -20.61
C SER A 170 0.74 9.95 -19.55
N TYR A 171 1.63 9.20 -18.89
CA TYR A 171 2.48 9.75 -17.84
C TYR A 171 3.90 9.95 -18.37
N THR A 172 4.49 11.08 -18.05
CA THR A 172 5.89 11.40 -18.35
C THR A 172 6.83 10.48 -17.56
N GLN A 173 6.45 10.18 -16.31
CA GLN A 173 7.20 9.33 -15.41
C GLN A 173 6.26 8.69 -14.38
N ILE A 174 6.59 7.48 -13.97
CA ILE A 174 5.98 6.77 -12.85
C ILE A 174 6.95 6.81 -11.67
N VAL A 175 6.47 7.20 -10.51
CA VAL A 175 7.21 7.14 -9.24
C VAL A 175 6.53 6.11 -8.36
N TYR A 176 7.20 4.99 -8.11
CA TYR A 176 6.69 3.90 -7.27
C TYR A 176 7.32 3.97 -5.88
N ILE A 177 6.51 4.12 -4.84
CA ILE A 177 6.92 4.28 -3.46
C ILE A 177 6.46 3.07 -2.65
N GLY A 178 7.37 2.35 -2.01
CA GLY A 178 7.05 1.14 -1.25
C GLY A 178 8.18 0.68 -0.33
N ASP A 179 7.91 -0.37 0.45
CA ASP A 179 8.85 -0.94 1.42
C ASP A 179 8.98 -2.46 1.31
N GLY A 180 7.94 -3.14 0.83
CA GLY A 180 7.76 -4.58 0.96
C GLY A 180 8.34 -5.43 -0.16
N GLY A 181 8.43 -6.73 0.09
CA GLY A 181 8.86 -7.69 -0.92
C GLY A 181 7.88 -7.86 -2.08
N ASN A 182 6.60 -7.60 -1.85
CA ASN A 182 5.51 -7.62 -2.83
C ASN A 182 5.58 -6.42 -3.81
N ASP A 183 6.32 -5.35 -3.45
CA ASP A 183 6.55 -4.19 -4.30
C ASP A 183 7.60 -4.44 -5.39
N LEU A 184 8.43 -5.48 -5.23
CA LEU A 184 9.46 -5.78 -6.22
C LEU A 184 8.85 -6.13 -7.60
N CYS A 185 7.74 -6.85 -7.63
CA CYS A 185 7.11 -7.27 -8.89
C CYS A 185 6.66 -6.08 -9.75
N PRO A 186 5.97 -5.03 -9.25
CA PRO A 186 5.70 -3.81 -10.01
C PRO A 186 6.97 -3.01 -10.31
N VAL A 187 7.95 -2.93 -9.41
CA VAL A 187 9.22 -2.23 -9.68
C VAL A 187 9.97 -2.85 -10.85
N MET A 188 9.96 -4.17 -11.00
CA MET A 188 10.53 -4.87 -12.15
C MET A 188 9.81 -4.56 -13.50
N PHE A 189 8.65 -3.97 -13.45
CA PHE A 189 7.87 -3.55 -14.63
C PHE A 189 8.18 -2.11 -15.07
N LEU A 190 8.75 -1.30 -14.19
CA LEU A 190 9.10 0.09 -14.46
C LEU A 190 10.17 0.20 -15.56
N LYS A 191 10.12 1.31 -16.30
CA LYS A 191 11.01 1.60 -17.43
C LYS A 191 12.16 2.53 -17.01
N LYS A 192 13.09 2.77 -17.90
CA LYS A 192 14.29 3.59 -17.66
C LYS A 192 14.00 5.00 -17.13
N ASN A 193 12.89 5.60 -17.56
CA ASN A 193 12.51 6.97 -17.14
C ASN A 193 11.73 6.99 -15.84
N ASP A 194 11.33 5.82 -15.33
CA ASP A 194 10.56 5.72 -14.07
C ASP A 194 11.50 5.67 -12.87
N ILE A 195 10.93 5.88 -11.69
CA ILE A 195 11.66 5.90 -10.43
C ILE A 195 11.04 4.88 -9.48
N ALA A 196 11.87 4.04 -8.89
CA ALA A 196 11.52 3.26 -7.71
C ALA A 196 12.08 3.95 -6.46
N MET A 197 11.22 4.16 -5.47
CA MET A 197 11.58 4.75 -4.18
C MET A 197 11.35 3.71 -3.07
N PRO A 198 12.32 2.82 -2.82
CA PRO A 198 12.26 1.87 -1.72
C PRO A 198 12.56 2.56 -0.39
N ARG A 199 11.85 2.16 0.68
CA ARG A 199 12.11 2.63 2.04
C ARG A 199 13.41 2.04 2.57
N GLN A 200 14.27 2.90 3.15
CA GLN A 200 15.57 2.54 3.72
C GLN A 200 15.44 1.47 4.82
N GLY A 201 16.26 0.44 4.75
CA GLY A 201 16.30 -0.66 5.72
C GLY A 201 15.22 -1.72 5.56
N TYR A 202 14.25 -1.52 4.67
CA TYR A 202 13.14 -2.45 4.43
C TYR A 202 13.45 -3.49 3.32
N THR A 203 12.51 -4.41 3.12
CA THR A 203 12.70 -5.58 2.25
C THR A 203 12.87 -5.21 0.77
N LEU A 204 12.15 -4.20 0.29
CA LEU A 204 12.24 -3.77 -1.11
C LEU A 204 13.65 -3.27 -1.44
N GLU A 205 14.21 -2.40 -0.61
CA GLU A 205 15.58 -1.89 -0.78
C GLU A 205 16.60 -3.02 -0.86
N LYS A 206 16.55 -3.96 0.09
CA LYS A 206 17.46 -5.13 0.14
C LYS A 206 17.36 -5.98 -1.13
N LYS A 207 16.14 -6.25 -1.60
CA LYS A 207 15.92 -7.04 -2.83
C LYS A 207 16.40 -6.32 -4.07
N ILE A 208 16.17 -5.02 -4.20
CA ILE A 208 16.68 -4.23 -5.34
C ILE A 208 18.22 -4.24 -5.34
N SER A 209 18.85 -4.04 -4.19
CA SER A 209 20.31 -4.08 -4.05
C SER A 209 20.90 -5.44 -4.42
N GLN A 210 20.24 -6.54 -4.05
CA GLN A 210 20.64 -7.89 -4.46
C GLN A 210 20.51 -8.09 -5.98
N LEU A 211 19.44 -7.57 -6.59
CA LEU A 211 19.23 -7.68 -8.03
C LEU A 211 20.20 -6.82 -8.85
N ALA A 212 20.73 -5.74 -8.31
CA ALA A 212 21.72 -4.90 -9.01
C ALA A 212 22.98 -5.67 -9.40
N GLN A 213 23.30 -6.77 -8.72
CA GLN A 213 24.42 -7.67 -9.01
C GLN A 213 24.01 -8.90 -9.85
N SER A 214 22.75 -8.97 -10.28
CA SER A 214 22.20 -10.10 -11.05
C SER A 214 22.18 -9.83 -12.55
N LEU A 215 21.83 -10.86 -13.33
CA LEU A 215 21.63 -10.74 -14.78
C LEU A 215 20.35 -9.97 -15.16
N SER A 216 19.49 -9.65 -14.19
CA SER A 216 18.20 -8.98 -14.42
C SER A 216 17.98 -7.87 -13.40
N PRO A 217 18.79 -6.81 -13.40
CA PRO A 217 18.57 -5.67 -12.53
C PRO A 217 17.26 -4.93 -12.87
N VAL A 218 16.77 -4.10 -11.96
CA VAL A 218 15.68 -3.16 -12.27
C VAL A 218 16.14 -2.18 -13.34
N GLN A 219 15.24 -1.78 -14.25
CA GLN A 219 15.57 -0.89 -15.35
C GLN A 219 15.43 0.60 -14.98
N CYS A 220 14.56 0.90 -14.01
CA CYS A 220 14.30 2.25 -13.53
C CYS A 220 15.43 2.77 -12.64
N SER A 221 15.46 4.08 -12.44
CA SER A 221 16.31 4.69 -11.41
C SER A 221 15.78 4.36 -10.01
N VAL A 222 16.69 4.29 -9.04
CA VAL A 222 16.36 3.93 -7.65
C VAL A 222 16.79 5.07 -6.73
N LEU A 223 15.84 5.62 -5.96
CA LEU A 223 16.07 6.65 -4.96
C LEU A 223 15.55 6.16 -3.60
N VAL A 224 16.44 5.82 -2.71
CA VAL A 224 16.10 5.36 -1.34
C VAL A 224 15.58 6.54 -0.53
N TRP A 225 14.50 6.33 0.23
CA TRP A 225 13.95 7.33 1.14
C TRP A 225 13.93 6.83 2.60
N SER A 226 14.19 7.72 3.53
CA SER A 226 14.11 7.48 4.97
C SER A 226 12.90 8.15 5.62
N SER A 227 12.50 9.29 5.09
CA SER A 227 11.26 10.00 5.44
C SER A 227 10.54 10.46 4.17
N ALA A 228 9.25 10.75 4.27
CA ALA A 228 8.48 11.26 3.13
C ALA A 228 8.95 12.65 2.66
N ILE A 229 9.77 13.35 3.45
CA ILE A 229 10.43 14.59 3.02
C ILE A 229 11.41 14.33 1.88
N ASP A 230 12.06 13.18 1.84
CA ASP A 230 12.97 12.80 0.74
C ASP A 230 12.16 12.66 -0.57
N ILE A 231 10.98 12.02 -0.49
CA ILE A 231 10.05 11.89 -1.61
C ILE A 231 9.58 13.27 -2.07
N MET A 232 9.12 14.11 -1.14
CA MET A 232 8.65 15.47 -1.44
C MET A 232 9.75 16.31 -2.09
N SER A 233 10.99 16.18 -1.63
CA SER A 233 12.14 16.89 -2.19
C SER A 233 12.37 16.51 -3.65
N TYR A 234 12.27 15.21 -3.98
CA TYR A 234 12.35 14.73 -5.35
C TYR A 234 11.19 15.29 -6.21
N LEU A 235 9.95 15.20 -5.73
CA LEU A 235 8.79 15.72 -6.47
C LEU A 235 8.89 17.22 -6.74
N LYS A 236 9.42 18.00 -5.80
CA LYS A 236 9.69 19.45 -5.99
C LYS A 236 10.73 19.74 -7.07
N LEU A 237 11.68 18.83 -7.33
CA LEU A 237 12.62 18.97 -8.45
C LEU A 237 11.91 18.80 -9.79
N LEU A 238 10.97 17.85 -9.89
CA LEU A 238 10.18 17.63 -11.11
C LEU A 238 9.34 18.85 -11.53
N LEU A 239 8.99 19.73 -10.57
CA LEU A 239 8.21 20.95 -10.86
C LEU A 239 9.07 22.13 -11.35
N LYS A 240 10.40 22.00 -11.34
CA LYS A 240 11.32 23.06 -11.77
C LYS A 240 11.82 22.85 -13.20
N GLU A 241 11.56 21.68 -13.77
CA GLU A 241 11.88 21.31 -15.15
C GLU A 241 10.67 21.54 -16.07
#